data_76d2772e59551faf4cf57638605a4b24
#
_entry.id   76d2772e59551faf4cf57638605a4b24
#
_cell.length_a   1.000
_cell.length_b   1.000
_cell.length_c   1.000
_cell.angle_alpha   90.00
_cell.angle_beta   90.00
_cell.angle_gamma   90.00
#
_symmetry.space_group_name_H-M   'P 1'
#
loop_
_entity.id
_entity.type
_entity.pdbx_description
1 polymer ?
#
loop_
_entity_poly.entity_id
_entity_poly.type
_entity_poly.pdbx_seq_one_letter_code
_entity_poly.pdbx_strand_id
1 'polypeptide(L)'
;MSFDADLADLPEPMRWREWMGRVAAAIFSARDPVPRETLARLVGQGCNLDDLLTDIVDELRGRPYDIVVVAGGWQFRTRPRFAGAIRVAGSGVPRDGGAPELTPTELLALTAIAYLQPATRAELSRLAGREIIRDVIGRLKRLDLIDGALRAPEPGAPFAYVTTRKFLEAFGLASLRELPDIERLEDEGLLQRPGTDGDLDGILGLCDEERETDEDAADFADGDGYQSADC
;
A
#
# COMPACT_ATOMS: atom_id res chain seq x y z
N MET A 1 -14.57 18.49 33.57
CA MET A 1 -15.30 17.23 33.78
C MET A 1 -14.28 16.09 33.61
N SER A 2 -14.14 15.25 34.63
CA SER A 2 -13.31 14.03 34.49
C SER A 2 -14.07 13.03 33.63
N PHE A 3 -13.41 12.38 32.71
CA PHE A 3 -13.99 11.31 31.89
C PHE A 3 -14.21 10.07 32.77
N ASP A 4 -15.45 9.63 32.90
CA ASP A 4 -15.78 8.41 33.62
C ASP A 4 -15.74 7.20 32.65
N ALA A 5 -14.71 6.39 32.77
CA ALA A 5 -14.53 5.20 31.96
C ALA A 5 -15.34 4.02 32.49
N ASP A 6 -15.54 3.92 33.80
CA ASP A 6 -16.14 2.74 34.43
C ASP A 6 -17.66 2.71 34.35
N LEU A 7 -18.32 3.88 34.23
CA LEU A 7 -19.78 3.98 34.14
C LEU A 7 -20.51 3.23 35.26
N ALA A 8 -19.97 3.31 36.49
CA ALA A 8 -20.44 2.52 37.62
C ALA A 8 -21.93 2.72 37.94
N ASP A 9 -22.50 3.86 37.58
CA ASP A 9 -23.91 4.21 37.79
C ASP A 9 -24.88 3.52 36.82
N LEU A 10 -24.35 2.91 35.73
CA LEU A 10 -25.17 2.23 34.74
C LEU A 10 -25.26 0.72 35.01
N PRO A 11 -26.43 0.09 34.74
CA PRO A 11 -26.56 -1.36 34.69
C PRO A 11 -25.63 -1.96 33.66
N GLU A 12 -25.12 -3.17 33.91
CA GLU A 12 -24.10 -3.85 33.05
C GLU A 12 -24.43 -3.87 31.55
N PRO A 13 -25.68 -4.22 31.11
CA PRO A 13 -25.99 -4.21 29.66
C PRO A 13 -25.97 -2.80 29.04
N MET A 14 -26.34 -1.77 29.83
CA MET A 14 -26.29 -0.38 29.36
C MET A 14 -24.85 0.12 29.28
N ARG A 15 -24.03 -0.26 30.25
CA ARG A 15 -22.62 0.07 30.32
C ARG A 15 -21.87 -0.51 29.12
N TRP A 16 -22.13 -1.80 28.79
CA TRP A 16 -21.57 -2.46 27.62
C TRP A 16 -21.89 -1.73 26.32
N ARG A 17 -23.15 -1.40 26.11
CA ARG A 17 -23.60 -0.63 24.95
C ARG A 17 -22.96 0.75 24.86
N GLU A 18 -22.82 1.42 25.97
CA GLU A 18 -22.17 2.74 26.02
C GLU A 18 -20.68 2.63 25.66
N TRP A 19 -19.99 1.61 26.15
CA TRP A 19 -18.60 1.34 25.78
C TRP A 19 -18.45 1.01 24.29
N MET A 20 -19.33 0.19 23.73
CA MET A 20 -19.36 -0.05 22.28
C MET A 20 -19.51 1.25 21.51
N GLY A 21 -20.44 2.10 21.90
CA GLY A 21 -20.67 3.41 21.29
C GLY A 21 -19.43 4.31 21.35
N ARG A 22 -18.78 4.40 22.50
CA ARG A 22 -17.55 5.20 22.69
C ARG A 22 -16.41 4.71 21.82
N VAL A 23 -16.16 3.42 21.82
CA VAL A 23 -15.10 2.80 21.00
C VAL A 23 -15.39 3.00 19.52
N ALA A 24 -16.61 2.72 19.08
CA ALA A 24 -16.99 2.93 17.67
C ALA A 24 -16.89 4.41 17.27
N ALA A 25 -17.34 5.34 18.12
CA ALA A 25 -17.22 6.78 17.85
C ALA A 25 -15.76 7.24 17.76
N ALA A 26 -14.88 6.74 18.63
CA ALA A 26 -13.46 7.07 18.60
C ALA A 26 -12.80 6.57 17.31
N ILE A 27 -13.08 5.33 16.89
CA ILE A 27 -12.57 4.78 15.64
C ILE A 27 -13.14 5.54 14.44
N PHE A 28 -14.42 5.90 14.47
CA PHE A 28 -15.10 6.61 13.37
C PHE A 28 -14.56 8.03 13.18
N SER A 29 -14.25 8.72 14.26
CA SER A 29 -13.74 10.09 14.23
C SER A 29 -12.26 10.19 13.89
N ALA A 30 -11.53 9.06 14.00
CA ALA A 30 -10.10 9.04 13.78
C ALA A 30 -9.76 8.99 12.28
N ARG A 31 -8.73 9.75 11.87
CA ARG A 31 -8.15 9.70 10.52
C ARG A 31 -7.28 8.47 10.32
N ASP A 32 -6.47 8.16 11.33
CA ASP A 32 -5.52 7.06 11.34
C ASP A 32 -6.05 5.87 12.15
N PRO A 33 -5.55 4.64 11.92
CA PRO A 33 -5.94 3.48 12.71
C PRO A 33 -5.69 3.70 14.20
N VAL A 34 -6.69 3.46 15.05
CA VAL A 34 -6.64 3.73 16.48
C VAL A 34 -6.00 2.55 17.22
N PRO A 35 -4.89 2.76 17.93
CA PRO A 35 -4.23 1.70 18.68
C PRO A 35 -5.10 1.15 19.80
N ARG A 36 -4.89 -0.14 20.14
CA ARG A 36 -5.60 -0.83 21.22
C ARG A 36 -5.53 -0.09 22.56
N GLU A 37 -4.36 0.45 22.88
CA GLU A 37 -4.10 1.17 24.14
C GLU A 37 -4.94 2.43 24.24
N THR A 38 -5.23 3.08 23.12
CA THR A 38 -6.10 4.25 23.06
C THR A 38 -7.55 3.85 23.31
N LEU A 39 -8.03 2.77 22.70
CA LEU A 39 -9.38 2.24 22.90
C LEU A 39 -9.60 1.76 24.34
N ALA A 40 -8.59 1.12 24.93
CA ALA A 40 -8.65 0.65 26.31
C ALA A 40 -8.86 1.77 27.33
N ARG A 41 -8.51 3.02 27.02
CA ARG A 41 -8.76 4.19 27.90
C ARG A 41 -10.20 4.66 27.90
N LEU A 42 -11.01 4.18 26.94
CA LEU A 42 -12.41 4.61 26.79
C LEU A 42 -13.38 3.73 27.56
N VAL A 43 -12.92 2.58 28.05
CA VAL A 43 -13.69 1.56 28.71
C VAL A 43 -13.19 1.34 30.14
N GLY A 44 -14.05 0.83 31.02
CA GLY A 44 -13.68 0.53 32.40
C GLY A 44 -12.75 -0.67 32.55
N GLN A 45 -12.12 -0.80 33.71
CA GLN A 45 -11.17 -1.88 34.01
C GLN A 45 -11.80 -3.28 33.94
N GLY A 46 -13.10 -3.40 34.13
CA GLY A 46 -13.83 -4.68 34.02
C GLY A 46 -14.23 -5.06 32.60
N CYS A 47 -13.88 -4.25 31.58
CA CYS A 47 -14.25 -4.51 30.20
C CYS A 47 -13.21 -5.36 29.49
N ASN A 48 -13.63 -6.50 28.90
CA ASN A 48 -12.82 -7.20 27.93
C ASN A 48 -12.94 -6.48 26.56
N LEU A 49 -11.91 -5.73 26.18
CA LEU A 49 -11.93 -4.95 24.95
C LEU A 49 -12.00 -5.83 23.67
N ASP A 50 -11.49 -7.07 23.70
CA ASP A 50 -11.52 -7.97 22.53
C ASP A 50 -12.94 -8.48 22.29
N ASP A 51 -13.65 -8.86 23.35
CA ASP A 51 -15.05 -9.25 23.27
C ASP A 51 -15.93 -8.08 22.81
N LEU A 52 -15.66 -6.87 23.33
CA LEU A 52 -16.39 -5.67 22.94
C LEU A 52 -16.18 -5.30 21.46
N LEU A 53 -14.95 -5.42 20.95
CA LEU A 53 -14.65 -5.19 19.55
C LEU A 53 -15.30 -6.27 18.65
N THR A 54 -15.36 -7.51 19.11
CA THR A 54 -16.06 -8.60 18.43
C THR A 54 -17.55 -8.30 18.32
N ASP A 55 -18.18 -7.86 19.40
CA ASP A 55 -19.59 -7.47 19.40
C ASP A 55 -19.88 -6.30 18.48
N ILE A 56 -18.98 -5.30 18.41
CA ILE A 56 -19.09 -4.18 17.46
C ILE A 56 -19.03 -4.70 16.02
N VAL A 57 -18.07 -5.57 15.68
CA VAL A 57 -17.96 -6.17 14.34
C VAL A 57 -19.23 -6.96 13.99
N ASP A 58 -19.78 -7.70 14.96
CA ASP A 58 -21.01 -8.46 14.76
C ASP A 58 -22.22 -7.56 14.53
N GLU A 59 -22.36 -6.45 15.24
CA GLU A 59 -23.41 -5.45 15.02
C GLU A 59 -23.32 -4.78 13.64
N LEU A 60 -22.10 -4.71 13.08
CA LEU A 60 -21.87 -4.16 11.74
C LEU A 60 -22.12 -5.18 10.61
N ARG A 61 -22.51 -6.42 10.91
CA ARG A 61 -22.84 -7.42 9.88
C ARG A 61 -23.96 -6.90 8.98
N GLY A 62 -23.73 -6.98 7.67
CA GLY A 62 -24.69 -6.47 6.69
C GLY A 62 -24.60 -4.98 6.38
N ARG A 63 -23.89 -4.19 7.16
CA ARG A 63 -23.63 -2.79 6.87
C ARG A 63 -22.64 -2.62 5.69
N PRO A 64 -22.62 -1.47 5.00
CA PRO A 64 -21.69 -1.21 3.90
C PRO A 64 -20.25 -0.96 4.36
N TYR A 65 -20.00 -0.89 5.63
CA TYR A 65 -18.71 -0.67 6.28
C TYR A 65 -18.47 -1.69 7.38
N ASP A 66 -17.24 -1.79 7.80
CA ASP A 66 -16.78 -2.68 8.86
C ASP A 66 -15.63 -2.05 9.64
N ILE A 67 -15.31 -2.61 10.80
CA ILE A 67 -14.09 -2.27 11.53
C ILE A 67 -13.05 -3.34 11.23
N VAL A 68 -11.88 -2.92 10.81
CA VAL A 68 -10.76 -3.80 10.44
C VAL A 68 -9.50 -3.40 11.18
N VAL A 69 -8.61 -4.36 11.39
CA VAL A 69 -7.28 -4.11 11.91
C VAL A 69 -6.37 -3.71 10.76
N VAL A 70 -5.71 -2.56 10.88
CA VAL A 70 -4.78 -2.03 9.88
C VAL A 70 -3.60 -1.40 10.60
N ALA A 71 -2.38 -1.74 10.20
CA ALA A 71 -1.15 -1.18 10.78
C ALA A 71 -1.11 -1.26 12.33
N GLY A 72 -1.64 -2.34 12.89
CA GLY A 72 -1.72 -2.56 14.33
C GLY A 72 -2.76 -1.74 15.08
N GLY A 73 -3.67 -1.05 14.37
CA GLY A 73 -4.78 -0.29 14.95
C GLY A 73 -6.12 -0.64 14.30
N TRP A 74 -7.21 -0.09 14.84
CA TRP A 74 -8.58 -0.30 14.37
C TRP A 74 -9.06 0.88 13.54
N GLN A 75 -9.70 0.58 12.40
CA GLN A 75 -10.21 1.60 11.48
C GLN A 75 -11.52 1.15 10.83
N PHE A 76 -12.46 2.09 10.64
CA PHE A 76 -13.62 1.86 9.78
C PHE A 76 -13.22 1.84 8.32
N ARG A 77 -13.67 0.83 7.58
CA ARG A 77 -13.50 0.73 6.13
C ARG A 77 -14.78 0.30 5.43
N THR A 78 -15.01 0.83 4.23
CA THR A 78 -16.07 0.34 3.35
C THR A 78 -15.73 -1.06 2.87
N ARG A 79 -16.74 -1.94 2.83
CA ARG A 79 -16.55 -3.30 2.31
C ARG A 79 -16.22 -3.27 0.83
N PRO A 80 -15.27 -4.12 0.34
CA PRO A 80 -14.77 -4.10 -1.04
C PRO A 80 -15.87 -4.19 -2.11
N ARG A 81 -16.96 -4.88 -1.84
CA ARG A 81 -18.12 -5.02 -2.76
C ARG A 81 -18.74 -3.67 -3.18
N PHE A 82 -18.54 -2.61 -2.41
CA PHE A 82 -19.06 -1.27 -2.71
C PHE A 82 -18.06 -0.36 -3.44
N ALA A 83 -16.81 -0.81 -3.66
CA ALA A 83 -15.76 -0.01 -4.28
C ALA A 83 -16.16 0.49 -5.69
N GLY A 84 -16.89 -0.34 -6.46
CA GLY A 84 -17.42 0.05 -7.78
C GLY A 84 -18.40 1.21 -7.69
N ALA A 85 -19.38 1.13 -6.78
CA ALA A 85 -20.37 2.19 -6.57
C ALA A 85 -19.72 3.51 -6.11
N ILE A 86 -18.73 3.43 -5.21
CA ILE A 86 -18.00 4.60 -4.74
C ILE A 86 -17.24 5.28 -5.87
N ARG A 87 -16.63 4.49 -6.80
CA ARG A 87 -15.97 5.03 -7.99
C ARG A 87 -16.93 5.76 -8.92
N VAL A 88 -18.11 5.16 -9.17
CA VAL A 88 -19.14 5.76 -10.04
C VAL A 88 -19.74 7.03 -9.43
N ALA A 89 -19.92 7.06 -8.12
CA ALA A 89 -20.42 8.24 -7.40
C ALA A 89 -19.50 9.47 -7.55
N GLY A 90 -18.31 9.30 -8.12
CA GLY A 90 -17.40 10.41 -8.42
C GLY A 90 -17.07 11.22 -7.19
N SER A 91 -17.10 10.60 -6.02
CA SER A 91 -16.86 11.27 -4.77
C SER A 91 -15.48 11.91 -4.84
N GLY A 92 -15.45 13.23 -5.00
CA GLY A 92 -14.27 14.08 -4.87
C GLY A 92 -13.73 14.09 -3.43
N VAL A 93 -13.96 13.01 -2.71
CA VAL A 93 -13.31 12.76 -1.41
C VAL A 93 -11.86 12.47 -1.73
N PRO A 94 -10.92 13.30 -1.27
CA PRO A 94 -9.51 12.96 -1.34
C PRO A 94 -9.33 11.54 -0.80
N ARG A 95 -8.74 10.67 -1.60
CA ARG A 95 -8.44 9.29 -1.19
C ARG A 95 -7.26 9.29 -0.21
N ASP A 96 -7.44 9.95 0.92
CA ASP A 96 -6.42 10.04 1.96
C ASP A 96 -6.11 8.68 2.63
N GLY A 97 -6.81 7.61 2.27
CA GLY A 97 -6.65 6.29 2.84
C GLY A 97 -6.54 5.13 1.83
N GLY A 98 -6.47 5.41 0.52
CA GLY A 98 -6.28 4.39 -0.52
C GLY A 98 -4.83 4.28 -0.96
N ALA A 99 -4.49 3.16 -1.60
CA ALA A 99 -3.20 3.02 -2.26
C ALA A 99 -3.03 4.14 -3.30
N PRO A 100 -1.89 4.85 -3.31
CA PRO A 100 -1.61 5.85 -4.33
C PRO A 100 -1.48 5.20 -5.70
N GLU A 101 -1.72 5.98 -6.75
CA GLU A 101 -1.44 5.53 -8.11
C GLU A 101 0.08 5.43 -8.28
N LEU A 102 0.54 4.23 -8.54
CA LEU A 102 1.95 3.89 -8.75
C LEU A 102 2.15 3.44 -10.20
N THR A 103 3.24 3.83 -10.78
CA THR A 103 3.70 3.26 -12.05
C THR A 103 4.11 1.79 -11.86
N PRO A 104 4.13 0.98 -12.93
CA PRO A 104 4.58 -0.42 -12.84
C PRO A 104 5.95 -0.57 -12.18
N THR A 105 6.90 0.31 -12.50
CA THR A 105 8.25 0.30 -11.90
C THR A 105 8.24 0.63 -10.41
N GLU A 106 7.41 1.59 -9.99
CA GLU A 106 7.24 1.93 -8.57
C GLU A 106 6.58 0.80 -7.80
N LEU A 107 5.57 0.15 -8.41
CA LEU A 107 4.89 -0.99 -7.81
C LEU A 107 5.87 -2.16 -7.63
N LEU A 108 6.65 -2.49 -8.67
CA LEU A 108 7.67 -3.54 -8.61
C LEU A 108 8.69 -3.27 -7.51
N ALA A 109 9.24 -2.04 -7.45
CA ALA A 109 10.20 -1.67 -6.42
C ALA A 109 9.60 -1.75 -5.02
N LEU A 110 8.38 -1.29 -4.85
CA LEU A 110 7.66 -1.33 -3.57
C LEU A 110 7.39 -2.76 -3.13
N THR A 111 6.94 -3.63 -4.04
CA THR A 111 6.71 -5.05 -3.79
C THR A 111 8.00 -5.74 -3.38
N ALA A 112 9.09 -5.53 -4.13
CA ALA A 112 10.39 -6.10 -3.79
C ALA A 112 10.87 -5.65 -2.40
N ILE A 113 10.68 -4.37 -2.04
CA ILE A 113 11.00 -3.90 -0.69
C ILE A 113 10.11 -4.60 0.34
N ALA A 114 8.80 -4.70 0.12
CA ALA A 114 7.88 -5.29 1.08
C ALA A 114 8.23 -6.74 1.45
N TYR A 115 8.72 -7.52 0.50
CA TYR A 115 9.08 -8.93 0.72
C TYR A 115 10.52 -9.14 1.22
N LEU A 116 11.46 -8.27 0.83
CA LEU A 116 12.90 -8.53 1.02
C LEU A 116 13.56 -7.57 2.00
N GLN A 117 12.80 -6.66 2.58
CA GLN A 117 13.35 -5.64 3.47
C GLN A 117 14.19 -6.20 4.63
N PRO A 118 15.31 -5.54 4.96
CA PRO A 118 15.82 -4.29 4.36
C PRO A 118 16.53 -4.53 3.01
N ALA A 119 16.13 -3.82 1.94
CA ALA A 119 16.63 -4.00 0.59
C ALA A 119 17.37 -2.76 0.09
N THR A 120 18.53 -2.95 -0.53
CA THR A 120 19.31 -1.86 -1.15
C THR A 120 18.85 -1.62 -2.59
N ARG A 121 19.11 -0.41 -3.13
CA ARG A 121 18.79 -0.08 -4.52
C ARG A 121 19.46 -1.05 -5.54
N ALA A 122 20.69 -1.49 -5.24
CA ALA A 122 21.39 -2.44 -6.09
C ALA A 122 20.68 -3.81 -6.14
N GLU A 123 20.21 -4.29 -5.00
CA GLU A 123 19.41 -5.52 -4.91
C GLU A 123 18.09 -5.39 -5.67
N LEU A 124 17.40 -4.26 -5.49
CA LEU A 124 16.16 -3.97 -6.20
C LEU A 124 16.36 -3.95 -7.71
N SER A 125 17.45 -3.30 -8.22
CA SER A 125 17.76 -3.24 -9.65
C SER A 125 18.07 -4.61 -10.21
N ARG A 126 18.78 -5.46 -9.44
CA ARG A 126 19.11 -6.84 -9.85
C ARG A 126 17.83 -7.69 -9.96
N LEU A 127 16.90 -7.55 -9.00
CA LEU A 127 15.64 -8.27 -9.00
C LEU A 127 14.69 -7.79 -10.11
N ALA A 128 14.68 -6.49 -10.37
CA ALA A 128 13.87 -5.91 -11.43
C ALA A 128 14.41 -6.17 -12.85
N GLY A 129 15.60 -6.76 -13.00
CA GLY A 129 16.27 -6.94 -14.30
C GLY A 129 16.64 -5.61 -14.98
N ARG A 130 16.38 -4.47 -14.33
CA ARG A 130 16.62 -3.11 -14.84
C ARG A 130 17.02 -2.16 -13.72
N GLU A 131 17.64 -1.03 -14.07
CA GLU A 131 18.06 -0.06 -13.07
C GLU A 131 16.85 0.63 -12.41
N ILE A 132 16.74 0.49 -11.08
CA ILE A 132 15.82 1.29 -10.28
C ILE A 132 16.47 2.65 -10.03
N ILE A 133 15.97 3.67 -10.73
CA ILE A 133 16.49 5.03 -10.64
C ILE A 133 16.15 5.68 -9.30
N ARG A 134 16.92 6.70 -8.93
CA ARG A 134 16.74 7.43 -7.65
C ARG A 134 15.36 8.07 -7.54
N ASP A 135 14.76 8.47 -8.65
CA ASP A 135 13.45 9.14 -8.67
C ASP A 135 12.31 8.22 -8.22
N VAL A 136 12.36 6.92 -8.59
CA VAL A 136 11.41 5.90 -8.12
C VAL A 136 11.45 5.82 -6.60
N ILE A 137 12.64 5.65 -6.03
CA ILE A 137 12.82 5.61 -4.58
C ILE A 137 12.39 6.93 -3.94
N GLY A 138 12.79 8.06 -4.55
CA GLY A 138 12.40 9.39 -4.07
C GLY A 138 10.89 9.61 -4.05
N ARG A 139 10.17 9.10 -5.06
CA ARG A 139 8.70 9.18 -5.09
C ARG A 139 8.06 8.29 -4.03
N LEU A 140 8.49 7.05 -3.88
CA LEU A 140 7.99 6.14 -2.84
C LEU A 140 8.20 6.71 -1.43
N LYS A 141 9.35 7.37 -1.19
CA LYS A 141 9.62 8.09 0.06
C LYS A 141 8.71 9.32 0.25
N ARG A 142 8.46 10.11 -0.80
CA ARG A 142 7.53 11.25 -0.73
C ARG A 142 6.10 10.83 -0.45
N LEU A 143 5.70 9.62 -0.87
CA LEU A 143 4.42 9.01 -0.57
C LEU A 143 4.40 8.36 0.83
N ASP A 144 5.51 8.43 1.56
CA ASP A 144 5.70 7.80 2.87
C ASP A 144 5.43 6.29 2.87
N LEU A 145 5.63 5.61 1.73
CA LEU A 145 5.45 4.16 1.62
C LEU A 145 6.68 3.37 2.05
N ILE A 146 7.85 3.99 1.90
CA ILE A 146 9.14 3.41 2.30
C ILE A 146 9.96 4.42 3.08
N ASP A 147 10.86 3.93 3.92
CA ASP A 147 11.86 4.75 4.59
C ASP A 147 13.24 4.10 4.53
N GLY A 148 14.28 4.88 4.87
CA GLY A 148 15.64 4.39 4.99
C GLY A 148 15.80 3.52 6.23
N ALA A 149 16.22 2.29 6.06
CA ALA A 149 16.69 1.47 7.16
C ALA A 149 18.05 1.99 7.65
N LEU A 150 18.34 1.76 8.92
CA LEU A 150 19.66 2.05 9.48
C LEU A 150 20.74 1.43 8.60
N ARG A 151 21.78 2.20 8.29
CA ARG A 151 22.98 1.68 7.64
C ARG A 151 23.51 0.51 8.46
N ALA A 152 23.98 -0.54 7.80
CA ALA A 152 24.88 -1.48 8.43
C ALA A 152 26.02 -0.68 9.10
N PRO A 153 26.53 -1.10 10.26
CA PRO A 153 27.48 -0.32 11.04
C PRO A 153 28.83 -0.06 10.34
N GLU A 154 28.98 -0.53 9.11
CA GLU A 154 30.22 -0.39 8.34
C GLU A 154 30.28 0.94 7.57
N PRO A 155 31.42 1.66 7.61
CA PRO A 155 31.61 2.88 6.83
C PRO A 155 31.47 2.60 5.34
N GLY A 156 30.56 3.33 4.67
CA GLY A 156 30.31 3.16 3.23
C GLY A 156 29.22 2.17 2.86
N ALA A 157 28.58 1.53 3.82
CA ALA A 157 27.45 0.63 3.57
C ALA A 157 26.33 1.34 2.79
N PRO A 158 25.72 0.68 1.77
CA PRO A 158 24.64 1.25 0.99
C PRO A 158 23.40 1.47 1.86
N PHE A 159 22.59 2.48 1.50
CA PHE A 159 21.28 2.68 2.12
C PHE A 159 20.37 1.50 1.77
N ALA A 160 19.74 0.94 2.78
CA ALA A 160 18.65 -0.02 2.62
C ALA A 160 17.30 0.67 2.86
N TYR A 161 16.24 0.08 2.37
CA TYR A 161 14.88 0.60 2.45
C TYR A 161 13.97 -0.45 3.10
N VAL A 162 13.00 0.06 3.86
CA VAL A 162 11.95 -0.73 4.52
C VAL A 162 10.61 -0.07 4.25
N THR A 163 9.54 -0.84 4.33
CA THR A 163 8.17 -0.30 4.28
C THR A 163 7.83 0.44 5.57
N THR A 164 6.92 1.39 5.48
CA THR A 164 6.45 2.19 6.62
C THR A 164 5.09 1.70 7.12
N ARG A 165 4.63 2.30 8.21
CA ARG A 165 3.26 2.15 8.67
C ARG A 165 2.24 2.60 7.62
N LYS A 166 2.55 3.68 6.88
CA LYS A 166 1.70 4.20 5.79
C LYS A 166 1.50 3.20 4.65
N PHE A 167 2.51 2.38 4.36
CA PHE A 167 2.36 1.25 3.44
C PHE A 167 1.26 0.29 3.92
N LEU A 168 1.31 -0.16 5.17
CA LEU A 168 0.27 -1.04 5.72
C LEU A 168 -1.12 -0.41 5.66
N GLU A 169 -1.22 0.89 5.99
CA GLU A 169 -2.48 1.64 5.91
C GLU A 169 -3.01 1.74 4.48
N ALA A 170 -2.15 2.04 3.52
CA ALA A 170 -2.54 2.19 2.12
C ALA A 170 -3.04 0.87 1.51
N PHE A 171 -2.40 -0.24 1.84
CA PHE A 171 -2.75 -1.56 1.33
C PHE A 171 -3.74 -2.33 2.23
N GLY A 172 -4.08 -1.79 3.39
CA GLY A 172 -5.08 -2.37 4.30
C GLY A 172 -4.60 -3.60 5.03
N LEU A 173 -3.31 -3.70 5.30
CA LEU A 173 -2.67 -4.81 5.99
C LEU A 173 -2.57 -4.53 7.49
N ALA A 174 -2.87 -5.50 8.33
CA ALA A 174 -2.62 -5.40 9.77
C ALA A 174 -1.11 -5.47 10.07
N SER A 175 -0.39 -6.28 9.32
CA SER A 175 1.06 -6.45 9.39
C SER A 175 1.62 -6.98 8.07
N LEU A 176 2.95 -6.97 7.93
CA LEU A 176 3.62 -7.58 6.77
C LEU A 176 3.40 -9.09 6.62
N ARG A 177 2.97 -9.77 7.69
CA ARG A 177 2.64 -11.21 7.66
C ARG A 177 1.38 -11.52 6.84
N GLU A 178 0.58 -10.51 6.54
CA GLU A 178 -0.61 -10.64 5.69
C GLU A 178 -0.31 -10.47 4.21
N LEU A 179 0.96 -10.19 3.86
CA LEU A 179 1.37 -10.23 2.46
C LEU A 179 1.14 -11.65 1.93
N PRO A 180 0.56 -11.78 0.73
CA PRO A 180 0.35 -13.08 0.11
C PRO A 180 1.66 -13.84 -0.01
N ASP A 181 1.63 -15.14 0.24
CA ASP A 181 2.78 -15.99 -0.03
C ASP A 181 3.02 -16.04 -1.55
N ILE A 182 4.27 -15.90 -1.98
CA ILE A 182 4.61 -15.93 -3.41
C ILE A 182 4.14 -17.24 -4.04
N GLU A 183 4.30 -18.38 -3.36
CA GLU A 183 3.83 -19.68 -3.82
C GLU A 183 2.30 -19.69 -4.03
N ARG A 184 1.54 -19.07 -3.13
CA ARG A 184 0.08 -18.94 -3.30
C ARG A 184 -0.31 -18.08 -4.49
N LEU A 185 0.41 -17.01 -4.75
CA LEU A 185 0.14 -16.14 -5.91
C LEU A 185 0.44 -16.87 -7.22
N GLU A 186 1.44 -17.76 -7.24
CA GLU A 186 1.73 -18.64 -8.37
C GLU A 186 0.63 -19.68 -8.55
N ASP A 187 0.20 -20.34 -7.49
CA ASP A 187 -0.87 -21.36 -7.50
C ASP A 187 -2.23 -20.77 -7.95
N GLU A 188 -2.52 -19.54 -7.53
CA GLU A 188 -3.73 -18.80 -7.93
C GLU A 188 -3.61 -18.21 -9.34
N GLY A 189 -2.47 -18.37 -10.03
CA GLY A 189 -2.21 -17.87 -11.39
C GLY A 189 -2.06 -16.35 -11.47
N LEU A 190 -1.86 -15.68 -10.33
CA LEU A 190 -1.68 -14.23 -10.23
C LEU A 190 -0.22 -13.82 -10.46
N LEU A 191 0.72 -14.76 -10.31
CA LEU A 191 2.12 -14.61 -10.65
C LEU A 191 2.52 -15.75 -11.59
N GLN A 192 3.27 -15.43 -12.63
CA GLN A 192 3.93 -16.44 -13.47
C GLN A 192 5.41 -16.50 -13.06
N ARG A 193 5.92 -17.73 -12.81
CA ARG A 193 7.37 -17.89 -12.64
C ARG A 193 8.06 -17.39 -13.90
N PRO A 194 9.06 -16.50 -13.78
CA PRO A 194 9.89 -16.20 -14.92
C PRO A 194 10.51 -17.51 -15.38
N GLY A 195 10.41 -17.79 -16.68
CA GLY A 195 11.20 -18.83 -17.30
C GLY A 195 12.66 -18.61 -16.91
N THR A 196 13.48 -19.64 -16.89
CA THR A 196 14.87 -19.70 -16.44
C THR A 196 15.82 -18.60 -16.95
N ASP A 197 15.31 -17.63 -17.69
CA ASP A 197 15.99 -16.43 -18.18
C ASP A 197 15.41 -15.17 -17.51
N GLY A 198 15.52 -15.05 -16.21
CA GLY A 198 15.57 -13.81 -15.42
C GLY A 198 14.64 -12.63 -15.74
N ASP A 199 13.51 -12.82 -16.42
CA ASP A 199 12.65 -11.72 -16.85
C ASP A 199 11.50 -11.49 -15.87
N LEU A 200 11.73 -10.56 -14.94
CA LEU A 200 10.70 -10.10 -13.98
C LEU A 200 9.55 -9.34 -14.64
N ASP A 201 9.70 -8.87 -15.86
CA ASP A 201 8.62 -8.23 -16.62
C ASP A 201 7.51 -9.24 -16.94
N GLY A 202 7.85 -10.54 -17.07
CA GLY A 202 6.88 -11.62 -17.23
C GLY A 202 6.04 -11.91 -15.99
N ILE A 203 6.56 -11.64 -14.78
CA ILE A 203 5.84 -11.90 -13.51
C ILE A 203 4.65 -10.96 -13.32
N LEU A 204 4.76 -9.72 -13.81
CA LEU A 204 3.76 -8.69 -13.59
C LEU A 204 2.85 -8.44 -14.80
N GLY A 205 2.98 -9.22 -15.87
CA GLY A 205 2.18 -9.05 -17.09
C GLY A 205 2.36 -7.69 -17.75
N LEU A 206 3.52 -7.06 -17.57
CA LEU A 206 3.86 -5.81 -18.23
C LEU A 206 4.26 -6.12 -19.66
N CYS A 207 3.26 -6.16 -20.55
CA CYS A 207 3.49 -6.30 -21.99
C CYS A 207 4.29 -5.11 -22.51
N ASP A 208 5.28 -5.43 -23.33
CA ASP A 208 5.96 -4.51 -24.23
C ASP A 208 4.97 -3.78 -25.14
N GLU A 209 4.63 -2.55 -24.81
CA GLU A 209 4.16 -1.57 -25.78
C GLU A 209 5.15 -0.42 -25.75
N GLU A 210 6.27 -0.59 -26.45
CA GLU A 210 7.07 0.50 -27.04
C GLU A 210 8.34 -0.07 -27.66
N ARG A 211 8.17 -0.68 -28.83
CA ARG A 211 9.21 -0.83 -29.86
C ARG A 211 8.55 -0.82 -31.23
N GLU A 212 8.16 0.33 -31.69
CA GLU A 212 8.06 0.65 -33.12
C GLU A 212 8.93 1.87 -33.36
N THR A 213 10.10 1.59 -33.84
CA THR A 213 10.62 1.80 -35.19
C THR A 213 10.94 3.25 -35.53
N ASP A 214 12.22 3.59 -35.41
CA ASP A 214 12.88 4.54 -36.29
C ASP A 214 14.04 3.81 -37.01
N GLU A 215 13.68 2.95 -37.97
CA GLU A 215 14.56 2.50 -39.03
C GLU A 215 13.82 2.68 -40.34
N ASP A 216 13.92 3.87 -40.92
CA ASP A 216 13.78 4.14 -42.36
C ASP A 216 14.10 5.61 -42.64
N ALA A 217 15.38 5.95 -42.64
CA ALA A 217 15.87 7.15 -43.31
C ALA A 217 17.38 7.05 -43.56
N ALA A 218 17.79 6.11 -44.41
CA ALA A 218 19.07 6.20 -45.04
C ALA A 218 19.04 5.42 -46.35
N ASP A 219 18.58 6.02 -47.39
CA ASP A 219 19.09 5.80 -48.74
C ASP A 219 18.51 6.81 -49.71
N PHE A 220 19.23 7.87 -49.97
CA PHE A 220 19.23 8.56 -51.27
C PHE A 220 20.38 9.57 -51.28
N ALA A 221 21.55 9.06 -51.57
CA ALA A 221 22.67 9.87 -52.11
C ALA A 221 23.03 9.24 -53.42
N ASP A 222 22.85 9.93 -54.49
CA ASP A 222 23.75 10.08 -55.62
C ASP A 222 22.99 10.59 -56.84
N GLY A 223 23.52 11.58 -57.48
CA GLY A 223 23.08 11.94 -58.83
C GLY A 223 23.38 13.39 -59.19
N ASP A 224 24.66 13.67 -59.41
CA ASP A 224 25.23 14.48 -60.49
C ASP A 224 24.45 15.68 -61.11
N GLY A 225 25.17 16.79 -61.20
CA GLY A 225 25.22 17.41 -62.54
C GLY A 225 24.98 18.93 -62.59
N TYR A 226 26.04 19.70 -62.44
CA TYR A 226 26.57 20.64 -63.47
C TYR A 226 25.78 21.87 -63.95
N GLN A 227 26.54 22.99 -63.99
CA GLN A 227 26.48 24.19 -64.83
C GLN A 227 25.65 25.40 -64.36
N SER A 228 26.39 26.38 -63.89
CA SER A 228 26.88 27.62 -64.51
C SER A 228 25.86 28.50 -65.29
N ALA A 229 25.77 29.72 -64.91
CA ALA A 229 25.98 30.92 -65.65
C ALA A 229 25.05 32.12 -65.24
N ASP A 230 25.71 33.19 -64.93
CA ASP A 230 25.46 34.57 -65.32
C ASP A 230 24.04 35.21 -65.17
N CYS A 231 23.96 36.16 -64.35
CA CYS A 231 23.84 37.62 -64.47
C CYS A 231 23.59 38.21 -63.07
#